data_de8c29854ae610b239c4d88a0c9409df
#
_entry.id   de8c29854ae610b239c4d88a0c9409df
#
_cell.length_a   1.000
_cell.length_b   1.000
_cell.length_c   1.000
_cell.angle_alpha   90.00
_cell.angle_beta   90.00
_cell.angle_gamma   90.00
#
_symmetry.space_group_name_H-M   'P 1'
#
loop_
_entity.id
_entity.type
_entity.pdbx_description
1 polymer ?
#
loop_
_entity_poly.entity_id
_entity_poly.type
_entity_poly.pdbx_seq_one_letter_code
_entity_poly.pdbx_strand_id
1 'polypeptide(L)'
;MICIFQQSLLTIIFMEIIYTSHLEFRLRVRNIPYDLPREIFGQSKEHYYDNLTRHHIAIQKMEFEGKLRELALTYDRDENMIEMITIHPIKPHQKNSRISSGRWERI
;
A
#
# COMPACT_ATOMS: atom_id res chain seq x y z
N MET A 1 26.80 13.69 2.00
CA MET A 1 26.13 13.61 0.72
C MET A 1 25.83 12.19 0.36
N ILE A 2 26.87 11.43 0.22
CA ILE A 2 26.77 9.99 0.06
C ILE A 2 26.01 9.36 1.23
N CYS A 3 26.18 9.94 2.43
CA CYS A 3 25.54 9.44 3.64
C CYS A 3 24.01 9.46 3.59
N ILE A 4 23.41 10.48 2.97
CA ILE A 4 21.94 10.57 2.88
C ILE A 4 21.40 9.46 2.01
N PHE A 5 22.04 9.22 0.87
CA PHE A 5 21.64 8.15 -0.03
C PHE A 5 21.82 6.79 0.64
N GLN A 6 22.93 6.59 1.35
CA GLN A 6 23.19 5.34 2.06
C GLN A 6 22.19 5.10 3.17
N GLN A 7 21.78 6.15 3.89
CA GLN A 7 20.77 6.02 4.92
C GLN A 7 19.43 5.55 4.36
N SER A 8 19.00 6.12 3.22
CA SER A 8 17.77 5.68 2.58
C SER A 8 17.85 4.23 2.17
N LEU A 9 18.98 3.82 1.61
CA LEU A 9 19.19 2.45 1.19
C LEU A 9 19.21 1.49 2.38
N LEU A 10 19.90 1.86 3.45
CA LEU A 10 19.94 1.07 4.67
C LEU A 10 18.56 0.93 5.30
N THR A 11 17.76 2.01 5.30
CA THR A 11 16.40 1.97 5.83
C THR A 11 15.56 0.97 5.05
N ILE A 12 15.67 0.95 3.74
CA ILE A 12 14.95 -0.01 2.91
C ILE A 12 15.39 -1.43 3.19
N ILE A 13 16.70 -1.66 3.34
CA ILE A 13 17.26 -2.99 3.57
C ILE A 13 16.79 -3.55 4.91
N PHE A 14 16.70 -2.72 5.95
CA PHE A 14 16.30 -3.16 7.28
C PHE A 14 14.80 -3.10 7.51
N MET A 15 14.03 -2.65 6.52
CA MET A 15 12.58 -2.61 6.63
C MET A 15 12.02 -4.01 6.45
N GLU A 16 11.29 -4.48 7.45
CA GLU A 16 10.64 -5.78 7.40
C GLU A 16 9.22 -5.62 6.88
N ILE A 17 8.86 -6.42 5.89
CA ILE A 17 7.52 -6.41 5.31
C ILE A 17 6.84 -7.72 5.67
N ILE A 18 5.69 -7.61 6.32
CA ILE A 18 4.91 -8.75 6.77
C ILE A 18 3.53 -8.67 6.15
N TYR A 19 3.01 -9.79 5.68
CA TYR A 19 1.63 -9.91 5.23
C TYR A 19 0.79 -10.50 6.35
N THR A 20 -0.38 -9.92 6.59
CA THR A 20 -1.33 -10.54 7.52
C THR A 20 -1.84 -11.86 6.94
N SER A 21 -2.32 -12.75 7.80
CA SER A 21 -2.92 -14.00 7.36
C SER A 21 -4.14 -13.75 6.48
N HIS A 22 -4.90 -12.69 6.76
CA HIS A 22 -6.04 -12.28 5.93
C HIS A 22 -5.59 -11.91 4.51
N LEU A 23 -4.51 -11.14 4.40
CA LEU A 23 -3.97 -10.77 3.08
C LEU A 23 -3.50 -12.02 2.33
N GLU A 24 -2.75 -12.89 2.98
CA GLU A 24 -2.26 -14.13 2.35
C GLU A 24 -3.41 -14.99 1.85
N PHE A 25 -4.45 -15.13 2.66
CA PHE A 25 -5.65 -15.87 2.26
C PHE A 25 -6.29 -15.24 1.03
N ARG A 26 -6.45 -13.92 1.02
CA ARG A 26 -7.06 -13.20 -0.09
C ARG A 26 -6.25 -13.36 -1.38
N LEU A 27 -4.93 -13.29 -1.28
CA LEU A 27 -4.06 -13.48 -2.45
C LEU A 27 -4.27 -14.86 -3.08
N ARG A 28 -4.37 -15.90 -2.25
CA ARG A 28 -4.60 -17.26 -2.75
C ARG A 28 -5.98 -17.41 -3.37
N VAL A 29 -7.02 -16.96 -2.68
CA VAL A 29 -8.40 -17.15 -3.11
C VAL A 29 -8.68 -16.37 -4.40
N ARG A 30 -8.12 -15.18 -4.52
CA ARG A 30 -8.32 -14.32 -5.69
C ARG A 30 -7.28 -14.54 -6.77
N ASN A 31 -6.35 -15.46 -6.54
CA ASN A 31 -5.25 -15.75 -7.46
C ASN A 31 -4.46 -14.50 -7.83
N ILE A 32 -4.13 -13.70 -6.82
CA ILE A 32 -3.35 -12.48 -6.95
C ILE A 32 -1.87 -12.83 -6.76
N PRO A 33 -0.95 -12.32 -7.60
CA PRO A 33 0.47 -12.59 -7.40
C PRO A 33 0.95 -12.21 -6.01
N TYR A 34 1.71 -13.08 -5.40
CA TYR A 34 2.15 -12.91 -4.01
C TYR A 34 2.94 -11.62 -3.78
N ASP A 35 3.75 -11.22 -4.76
CA ASP A 35 4.59 -10.03 -4.62
C ASP A 35 3.88 -8.72 -4.98
N LEU A 36 2.64 -8.77 -5.44
CA LEU A 36 1.93 -7.57 -5.88
C LEU A 36 1.79 -6.51 -4.78
N PRO A 37 1.44 -6.87 -3.52
CA PRO A 37 1.39 -5.85 -2.46
C PRO A 37 2.72 -5.13 -2.26
N ARG A 38 3.84 -5.86 -2.32
CA ARG A 38 5.18 -5.26 -2.21
C ARG A 38 5.47 -4.32 -3.36
N GLU A 39 5.09 -4.70 -4.58
CA GLU A 39 5.27 -3.86 -5.75
C GLU A 39 4.49 -2.56 -5.63
N ILE A 40 3.24 -2.64 -5.19
CA ILE A 40 2.41 -1.45 -4.97
C ILE A 40 3.08 -0.53 -3.96
N PHE A 41 3.51 -1.08 -2.83
CA PHE A 41 4.13 -0.28 -1.78
C PHE A 41 5.40 0.41 -2.28
N GLY A 42 6.24 -0.32 -3.02
CA GLY A 42 7.51 0.20 -3.50
C GLY A 42 7.38 1.21 -4.64
N GLN A 43 6.38 1.05 -5.50
CA GLN A 43 6.20 1.91 -6.68
C GLN A 43 5.29 3.10 -6.43
N SER A 44 4.39 3.00 -5.45
CA SER A 44 3.40 4.03 -5.22
C SER A 44 4.05 5.34 -4.76
N LYS A 45 3.60 6.43 -5.38
CA LYS A 45 3.93 7.80 -4.97
C LYS A 45 2.75 8.49 -4.33
N GLU A 46 1.68 7.75 -4.12
CA GLU A 46 0.43 8.29 -3.61
C GLU A 46 0.04 7.51 -2.38
N HIS A 47 0.36 8.07 -1.20
CA HIS A 47 0.07 7.47 0.09
C HIS A 47 -0.83 8.38 0.90
N TYR A 48 -1.73 7.76 1.65
CA TYR A 48 -2.67 8.47 2.52
C TYR A 48 -2.70 7.84 3.90
N TYR A 49 -3.12 8.64 4.86
CA TYR A 49 -3.50 8.15 6.17
C TYR A 49 -5.02 8.19 6.28
N ASP A 50 -5.63 7.07 6.65
CA ASP A 50 -7.09 6.94 6.78
C ASP A 50 -7.49 7.28 8.22
N ASN A 51 -8.12 8.44 8.40
CA ASN A 51 -8.53 8.92 9.71
C ASN A 51 -9.64 8.07 10.33
N LEU A 52 -10.38 7.33 9.54
CA LEU A 52 -11.45 6.46 10.02
C LEU A 52 -10.91 5.14 10.56
N THR A 53 -10.07 4.47 9.78
CA THR A 53 -9.56 3.15 10.14
C THR A 53 -8.22 3.21 10.87
N ARG A 54 -7.54 4.34 10.77
CA ARG A 54 -6.19 4.56 11.31
C ARG A 54 -5.13 3.69 10.66
N HIS A 55 -5.38 3.30 9.42
CA HIS A 55 -4.41 2.61 8.59
C HIS A 55 -3.85 3.54 7.54
N HIS A 56 -2.77 3.10 6.92
CA HIS A 56 -2.19 3.79 5.76
C HIS A 56 -2.69 3.14 4.48
N ILE A 57 -2.77 3.94 3.42
CA ILE A 57 -3.22 3.48 2.11
C ILE A 57 -2.17 3.87 1.07
N ALA A 58 -1.75 2.92 0.24
CA ALA A 58 -0.92 3.19 -0.93
C ALA A 58 -1.75 2.92 -2.18
N ILE A 59 -1.75 3.85 -3.11
CA ILE A 59 -2.51 3.75 -4.36
C ILE A 59 -1.52 3.58 -5.51
N GLN A 60 -1.78 2.60 -6.37
CA GLN A 60 -0.98 2.38 -7.57
C GLN A 60 -1.88 1.89 -8.69
N LYS A 61 -1.70 2.50 -9.87
CA LYS A 61 -2.42 2.08 -11.06
C LYS A 61 -1.65 0.92 -11.70
N MET A 62 -2.31 -0.23 -11.84
CA MET A 62 -1.72 -1.44 -12.37
C MET A 62 -2.75 -2.25 -13.13
N GLU A 63 -2.28 -3.14 -13.99
CA GLU A 63 -3.17 -4.12 -14.60
C GLU A 63 -3.62 -5.13 -13.54
N PHE A 64 -4.92 -5.31 -13.44
CA PHE A 64 -5.51 -6.21 -12.46
C PHE A 64 -6.77 -6.83 -13.03
N GLU A 65 -6.80 -8.15 -13.10
CA GLU A 65 -7.93 -8.90 -13.69
C GLU A 65 -8.25 -8.42 -15.11
N GLY A 66 -7.21 -8.20 -15.90
CA GLY A 66 -7.35 -7.86 -17.32
C GLY A 66 -7.66 -6.39 -17.60
N LYS A 67 -7.68 -5.54 -16.59
CA LYS A 67 -7.96 -4.11 -16.76
C LYS A 67 -6.97 -3.26 -15.97
N LEU A 68 -6.71 -2.08 -16.50
CA LEU A 68 -5.92 -1.08 -15.78
C LEU A 68 -6.79 -0.45 -14.71
N ARG A 69 -6.39 -0.61 -13.44
CA ARG A 69 -7.18 -0.15 -12.28
C ARG A 69 -6.27 0.50 -11.27
N GLU A 70 -6.83 1.37 -10.45
CA GLU A 70 -6.16 1.81 -9.25
C GLU A 70 -6.37 0.77 -8.16
N LEU A 71 -5.27 0.32 -7.56
CA LEU A 71 -5.30 -0.64 -6.46
C LEU A 71 -4.96 0.08 -5.17
N ALA A 72 -5.72 -0.20 -4.13
CA ALA A 72 -5.49 0.33 -2.80
C ALA A 72 -4.90 -0.76 -1.91
N LEU A 73 -3.70 -0.52 -1.42
CA LEU A 73 -3.05 -1.38 -0.44
C LEU A 73 -3.19 -0.73 0.92
N THR A 74 -3.83 -1.43 1.85
CA THR A 74 -3.92 -0.99 3.24
C THR A 74 -2.76 -1.59 4.01
N TYR A 75 -2.03 -0.75 4.74
CA TYR A 75 -0.87 -1.19 5.50
C TYR A 75 -0.75 -0.40 6.80
N ASP A 76 -0.01 -0.95 7.75
CA ASP A 76 0.40 -0.25 8.95
C ASP A 76 1.91 -0.15 8.99
N ARG A 77 2.40 0.85 9.69
CA ARG A 77 3.81 1.10 9.83
C ARG A 77 4.16 1.22 11.31
N ASP A 78 5.14 0.43 11.75
CA ASP A 78 5.62 0.44 13.12
C ASP A 78 7.13 0.30 13.09
N GLU A 79 7.84 1.41 13.41
CA GLU A 79 9.29 1.47 13.37
C GLU A 79 9.85 0.97 12.03
N ASN A 80 10.49 -0.21 12.04
CA ASN A 80 11.09 -0.79 10.84
C ASN A 80 10.21 -1.84 10.18
N MET A 81 8.96 -1.96 10.62
CA MET A 81 8.05 -2.98 10.12
C MET A 81 6.89 -2.36 9.35
N ILE A 82 6.60 -2.95 8.19
CA ILE A 82 5.42 -2.63 7.40
C ILE A 82 4.53 -3.86 7.40
N GLU A 83 3.34 -3.73 7.95
CA GLU A 83 2.36 -4.81 7.95
C GLU A 83 1.33 -4.54 6.86
N MET A 84 1.30 -5.39 5.85
CA MET A 84 0.35 -5.25 4.75
C MET A 84 -0.92 -6.03 5.07
N ILE A 85 -2.05 -5.34 5.03
CA ILE A 85 -3.30 -5.84 5.59
C ILE A 85 -4.25 -6.34 4.53
N THR A 86 -4.49 -5.53 3.49
CA THR A 86 -5.40 -5.92 2.42
C THR A 86 -5.10 -5.15 1.14
N ILE A 87 -5.59 -5.69 0.02
CA ILE A 87 -5.45 -5.10 -1.30
C ILE A 87 -6.79 -5.23 -2.02
N HIS A 88 -7.22 -4.16 -2.68
CA HIS A 88 -8.45 -4.21 -3.48
C HIS A 88 -8.46 -3.09 -4.51
N PRO A 89 -9.19 -3.27 -5.62
CA PRO A 89 -9.39 -2.19 -6.57
C PRO A 89 -10.23 -1.08 -5.93
N ILE A 90 -9.94 0.16 -6.30
CA ILE A 90 -10.73 1.31 -5.87
C ILE A 90 -11.15 2.12 -7.07
N LYS A 91 -12.40 2.54 -7.09
CA LYS A 91 -12.92 3.37 -8.17
C LYS A 91 -12.58 4.85 -7.94
N PRO A 92 -12.40 5.63 -9.02
CA PRO A 92 -12.03 7.04 -8.88
C PRO A 92 -12.98 7.84 -7.98
N HIS A 93 -14.29 7.62 -8.08
CA HIS A 93 -15.24 8.35 -7.25
C HIS A 93 -15.11 7.99 -5.76
N GLN A 94 -14.76 6.75 -5.45
CA GLN A 94 -14.53 6.33 -4.07
C GLN A 94 -13.29 7.01 -3.51
N LYS A 95 -12.20 7.02 -4.28
CA LYS A 95 -10.97 7.70 -3.87
C LYS A 95 -11.21 9.19 -3.65
N ASN A 96 -11.84 9.84 -4.62
CA ASN A 96 -12.10 11.28 -4.53
C ASN A 96 -12.98 11.64 -3.34
N SER A 97 -14.00 10.83 -3.07
CA SER A 97 -14.88 11.03 -1.91
C SER A 97 -14.11 10.95 -0.59
N ARG A 98 -13.23 9.97 -0.47
CA ARG A 98 -12.43 9.80 0.75
C ARG A 98 -11.43 10.92 0.96
N ILE A 99 -10.86 11.44 -0.12
CA ILE A 99 -9.95 12.59 -0.05
C ILE A 99 -10.72 13.86 0.28
N SER A 100 -11.80 14.15 -0.44
CA SER A 100 -12.53 15.42 -0.26
C SER A 100 -13.25 15.50 1.07
N SER A 101 -13.65 14.37 1.64
CA SER A 101 -14.29 14.34 2.97
C SER A 101 -13.29 14.52 4.12
N GLY A 102 -11.99 14.49 3.83
CA GLY A 102 -10.96 14.54 4.86
C GLY A 102 -10.66 13.21 5.53
N ARG A 103 -11.33 12.15 5.09
CA ARG A 103 -11.05 10.81 5.62
C ARG A 103 -9.62 10.37 5.31
N TRP A 104 -9.19 10.58 4.07
CA TRP A 104 -7.84 10.26 3.62
C TRP A 104 -7.02 11.52 3.51
N GLU A 105 -5.96 11.62 4.30
CA GLU A 105 -5.02 12.72 4.26
C GLU A 105 -3.74 12.28 3.56
N ARG A 106 -3.27 13.09 2.64
CA ARG A 106 -2.02 12.83 1.90
C ARG A 106 -0.84 12.88 2.86
N ILE A 107 0.04 11.91 2.75
CA ILE A 107 1.26 11.86 3.54
C ILE A 107 2.50 11.75 2.67
#